data_24bfc8824e4bf705f4ba273f67ba87d4
#
_entry.id   24bfc8824e4bf705f4ba273f67ba87d4
#
_cell.length_a   1.000
_cell.length_b   1.000
_cell.length_c   1.000
_cell.angle_alpha   90.00
_cell.angle_beta   90.00
_cell.angle_gamma   90.00
#
_symmetry.space_group_name_H-M   'P 1'
#
loop_
_entity.id
_entity.type
_entity.pdbx_description
1 polymer ?
#
loop_
_entity_poly.entity_id
_entity_poly.type
_entity_poly.pdbx_seq_one_letter_code
_entity_poly.pdbx_strand_id
1 'polypeptide(L)'
;CGVRTYNNAVGVYAFAPFAKKFNTPKSLTELAKENGKAAGVVTTDKTSGATPASFSAHSFIRQFEPDISTDQMSSDLDLIWGSKSTTVTKLGCKHGGFKYISSAKEMNALQPGTRSFAQFDMDSFANVTNDNDNPYLADMTKKAIELLNSNENGFFLMVEAAHIDKFSHKNILEGSTAQVIEFNKAIQVAYDF
;
A
#
# COMPACT_ATOMS: atom_id res chain seq x y z
N CYS A 1 1.34 -7.82 12.32
CA CYS A 1 0.47 -8.65 13.18
C CYS A 1 1.19 -9.22 14.42
N GLY A 2 2.54 -9.25 14.49
CA GLY A 2 3.29 -9.79 15.63
C GLY A 2 3.19 -11.31 15.85
N VAL A 3 2.70 -12.06 14.88
CA VAL A 3 2.54 -13.52 14.93
C VAL A 3 3.19 -14.19 13.73
N ARG A 4 3.60 -15.46 13.90
CA ARG A 4 4.07 -16.27 12.75
C ARG A 4 2.92 -16.63 11.84
N THR A 5 3.16 -16.56 10.55
CA THR A 5 2.26 -17.06 9.51
C THR A 5 2.94 -18.15 8.68
N TYR A 6 2.22 -18.79 7.79
CA TYR A 6 2.80 -19.70 6.80
C TYR A 6 3.58 -18.93 5.74
N ASN A 7 4.57 -19.57 5.16
CA ASN A 7 5.15 -19.06 3.92
C ASN A 7 4.03 -18.95 2.86
N ASN A 8 4.07 -17.90 2.06
CA ASN A 8 3.03 -17.55 1.06
C ASN A 8 1.64 -17.17 1.62
N ALA A 9 1.52 -16.87 2.92
CA ALA A 9 0.30 -16.31 3.49
C ALA A 9 0.55 -14.88 4.01
N VAL A 10 -0.51 -14.08 4.14
CA VAL A 10 -0.47 -12.72 4.66
C VAL A 10 -1.53 -12.53 5.75
N GLY A 11 -1.16 -11.94 6.88
CA GLY A 11 -2.08 -11.56 7.94
C GLY A 11 -2.91 -12.70 8.57
N VAL A 12 -2.42 -13.94 8.60
CA VAL A 12 -3.13 -15.10 9.17
C VAL A 12 -2.26 -15.88 10.16
N TYR A 13 -2.87 -16.61 11.08
CA TYR A 13 -2.14 -17.48 12.02
C TYR A 13 -1.58 -18.72 11.33
N ALA A 14 -0.35 -19.13 11.71
CA ALA A 14 0.34 -20.29 11.11
C ALA A 14 -0.35 -21.64 11.32
N PHE A 15 -1.19 -21.78 12.32
CA PHE A 15 -1.80 -23.06 12.72
C PHE A 15 -3.32 -23.08 12.61
N ALA A 16 -3.90 -22.14 11.85
CA ALA A 16 -5.34 -22.06 11.64
C ALA A 16 -5.71 -22.16 10.16
N PRO A 17 -5.35 -23.26 9.45
CA PRO A 17 -5.51 -23.37 8.00
C PRO A 17 -6.97 -23.33 7.52
N PHE A 18 -7.94 -23.45 8.44
CA PHE A 18 -9.37 -23.40 8.15
C PHE A 18 -10.11 -22.37 9.02
N ALA A 19 -9.38 -21.55 9.78
CA ALA A 19 -10.02 -20.48 10.52
C ALA A 19 -10.58 -19.48 9.52
N LYS A 20 -11.91 -19.38 9.51
CA LYS A 20 -12.60 -18.37 8.73
C LYS A 20 -12.03 -16.99 9.07
N LYS A 21 -12.16 -16.03 8.16
CA LYS A 21 -11.83 -14.59 8.23
C LYS A 21 -12.04 -13.92 9.61
N PHE A 22 -12.77 -14.53 10.54
CA PHE A 22 -13.09 -14.03 11.87
C PHE A 22 -12.03 -14.32 12.96
N ASN A 23 -10.95 -15.01 12.65
CA ASN A 23 -9.88 -15.32 13.61
C ASN A 23 -8.50 -15.06 13.00
N THR A 24 -8.32 -13.87 12.46
CA THR A 24 -7.05 -13.38 11.93
C THR A 24 -6.35 -12.48 12.96
N PRO A 25 -5.02 -12.46 13.02
CA PRO A 25 -4.31 -11.51 13.86
C PRO A 25 -4.49 -10.11 13.31
N LYS A 26 -4.79 -9.14 14.16
CA LYS A 26 -4.90 -7.74 13.74
C LYS A 26 -3.59 -7.21 13.18
N SER A 27 -3.67 -6.53 12.06
CA SER A 27 -2.56 -5.76 11.50
C SER A 27 -2.31 -4.47 12.28
N LEU A 28 -1.17 -3.82 12.08
CA LEU A 28 -0.89 -2.52 12.68
C LEU A 28 -1.85 -1.42 12.19
N THR A 29 -2.30 -1.51 10.94
CA THR A 29 -3.28 -0.58 10.38
C THR A 29 -4.65 -0.74 11.03
N GLU A 30 -5.12 -1.97 11.25
CA GLU A 30 -6.37 -2.24 11.96
C GLU A 30 -6.29 -1.75 13.42
N LEU A 31 -5.17 -2.01 14.11
CA LEU A 31 -4.95 -1.49 15.47
C LEU A 31 -4.93 0.05 15.50
N ALA A 32 -4.34 0.70 14.50
CA ALA A 32 -4.36 2.14 14.39
C ALA A 32 -5.80 2.67 14.22
N LYS A 33 -6.59 2.06 13.33
CA LYS A 33 -8.01 2.43 13.11
C LYS A 33 -8.86 2.24 14.38
N GLU A 34 -8.68 1.14 15.09
CA GLU A 34 -9.38 0.88 16.36
C GLU A 34 -9.06 1.91 17.46
N ASN A 35 -7.87 2.51 17.39
CA ASN A 35 -7.48 3.59 18.30
C ASN A 35 -7.78 4.99 17.74
N GLY A 36 -8.67 5.09 16.76
CA GLY A 36 -9.13 6.35 16.19
C GLY A 36 -8.10 7.07 15.33
N LYS A 37 -6.97 6.43 14.99
CA LYS A 37 -5.93 6.99 14.13
C LYS A 37 -6.30 6.82 12.66
N ALA A 38 -5.75 7.69 11.81
CA ALA A 38 -5.75 7.42 10.38
C ALA A 38 -4.74 6.32 10.03
N ALA A 39 -4.99 5.56 8.96
CA ALA A 39 -4.08 4.51 8.55
C ALA A 39 -3.98 4.38 7.03
N GLY A 40 -2.76 4.18 6.51
CA GLY A 40 -2.52 4.07 5.09
C GLY A 40 -1.37 3.15 4.71
N VAL A 41 -1.38 2.76 3.44
CA VAL A 41 -0.37 1.91 2.80
C VAL A 41 0.02 2.53 1.47
N VAL A 42 1.32 2.73 1.27
CA VAL A 42 1.92 3.25 0.04
C VAL A 42 3.02 2.31 -0.42
N THR A 43 3.01 1.92 -1.68
CA THR A 43 4.04 1.01 -2.23
C THR A 43 4.33 1.33 -3.70
N THR A 44 5.52 0.99 -4.15
CA THR A 44 5.84 0.96 -5.59
C THR A 44 5.46 -0.37 -6.26
N ASP A 45 5.02 -1.38 -5.47
CA ASP A 45 4.45 -2.62 -5.99
C ASP A 45 2.94 -2.51 -6.24
N LYS A 46 2.35 -3.59 -6.75
CA LYS A 46 0.90 -3.80 -6.68
C LYS A 46 0.45 -3.75 -5.21
N THR A 47 -0.69 -3.15 -4.96
CA THR A 47 -1.27 -3.11 -3.60
C THR A 47 -1.52 -4.52 -3.04
N SER A 48 -1.74 -5.52 -3.90
CA SER A 48 -1.85 -6.94 -3.56
C SER A 48 -0.51 -7.63 -3.27
N GLY A 49 0.62 -6.95 -3.44
CA GLY A 49 1.95 -7.48 -3.06
C GLY A 49 2.00 -7.89 -1.60
N ALA A 50 2.91 -8.80 -1.24
CA ALA A 50 2.93 -9.41 0.10
C ALA A 50 3.09 -8.39 1.23
N THR A 51 3.96 -7.41 1.06
CA THR A 51 4.20 -6.38 2.09
C THR A 51 2.96 -5.51 2.31
N PRO A 52 2.41 -4.81 1.30
CA PRO A 52 1.20 -4.02 1.49
C PRO A 52 0.01 -4.88 1.92
N ALA A 53 -0.14 -6.10 1.38
CA ALA A 53 -1.21 -7.01 1.78
C ALA A 53 -1.13 -7.39 3.26
N SER A 54 0.06 -7.58 3.83
CA SER A 54 0.25 -7.91 5.25
C SER A 54 -0.20 -6.79 6.21
N PHE A 55 -0.39 -5.58 5.71
CA PHE A 55 -0.92 -4.44 6.47
C PHE A 55 -2.38 -4.13 6.14
N SER A 56 -2.97 -4.76 5.12
CA SER A 56 -4.26 -4.32 4.58
C SER A 56 -5.23 -5.45 4.21
N ALA A 57 -4.83 -6.72 4.40
CA ALA A 57 -5.63 -7.88 4.03
C ALA A 57 -5.24 -9.13 4.82
N HIS A 58 -6.07 -10.17 4.71
CA HIS A 58 -5.84 -11.49 5.31
C HIS A 58 -6.09 -12.57 4.26
N SER A 59 -5.03 -13.28 3.86
CA SER A 59 -5.14 -14.36 2.88
C SER A 59 -4.18 -15.52 3.19
N PHE A 60 -4.66 -16.74 3.04
CA PHE A 60 -3.83 -17.95 3.16
C PHE A 60 -2.90 -18.15 1.97
N ILE A 61 -3.15 -17.47 0.86
CA ILE A 61 -2.38 -17.61 -0.38
C ILE A 61 -2.11 -16.21 -0.95
N ARG A 62 -0.86 -15.71 -0.79
CA ARG A 62 -0.47 -14.38 -1.29
C ARG A 62 -0.60 -14.21 -2.80
N GLN A 63 -0.59 -15.31 -3.56
CA GLN A 63 -0.76 -15.28 -5.00
C GLN A 63 -2.22 -15.13 -5.44
N PHE A 64 -3.16 -15.33 -4.52
CA PHE A 64 -4.58 -15.17 -4.82
C PHE A 64 -5.02 -13.70 -4.67
N GLU A 65 -4.56 -12.88 -5.62
CA GLU A 65 -4.81 -11.43 -5.64
C GLU A 65 -6.29 -11.02 -5.49
N PRO A 66 -7.29 -11.77 -6.02
CA PRO A 66 -8.70 -11.40 -5.86
C PRO A 66 -9.16 -11.29 -4.41
N ASP A 67 -8.75 -12.23 -3.53
CA ASP A 67 -9.11 -12.19 -2.11
C ASP A 67 -8.48 -10.97 -1.42
N ILE A 68 -7.19 -10.76 -1.68
CA ILE A 68 -6.44 -9.63 -1.11
C ILE A 68 -7.08 -8.32 -1.54
N SER A 69 -7.35 -8.15 -2.83
CA SER A 69 -7.95 -6.92 -3.36
C SER A 69 -9.37 -6.69 -2.82
N THR A 70 -10.14 -7.77 -2.61
CA THR A 70 -11.48 -7.70 -2.01
C THR A 70 -11.41 -7.22 -0.56
N ASP A 71 -10.48 -7.77 0.23
CA ASP A 71 -10.24 -7.33 1.60
C ASP A 71 -9.82 -5.86 1.64
N GLN A 72 -8.88 -5.48 0.79
CA GLN A 72 -8.40 -4.10 0.70
C GLN A 72 -9.51 -3.12 0.35
N MET A 73 -10.32 -3.41 -0.68
CA MET A 73 -11.45 -2.57 -1.08
C MET A 73 -12.55 -2.50 0.00
N SER A 74 -12.62 -3.48 0.90
CA SER A 74 -13.59 -3.53 2.00
C SER A 74 -13.01 -3.05 3.35
N SER A 75 -11.73 -2.68 3.40
CA SER A 75 -11.05 -2.26 4.63
C SER A 75 -11.47 -0.86 5.07
N ASP A 76 -11.17 -0.50 6.32
CA ASP A 76 -11.41 0.84 6.88
C ASP A 76 -10.21 1.79 6.70
N LEU A 77 -9.21 1.41 5.90
CA LEU A 77 -8.04 2.24 5.65
C LEU A 77 -8.40 3.56 4.96
N ASP A 78 -7.64 4.60 5.22
CA ASP A 78 -7.86 5.92 4.64
C ASP A 78 -7.22 6.03 3.25
N LEU A 79 -6.09 5.34 3.05
CA LEU A 79 -5.48 5.25 1.72
C LEU A 79 -4.77 3.91 1.49
N ILE A 80 -4.87 3.41 0.26
CA ILE A 80 -4.14 2.23 -0.25
C ILE A 80 -3.64 2.59 -1.66
N TRP A 81 -2.35 2.88 -1.77
CA TRP A 81 -1.75 3.37 -3.01
C TRP A 81 -0.63 2.48 -3.51
N GLY A 82 -0.67 2.13 -4.76
CA GLY A 82 0.37 1.34 -5.39
C GLY A 82 0.21 1.19 -6.88
N SER A 83 0.96 0.27 -7.44
CA SER A 83 0.93 -0.10 -8.84
C SER A 83 -0.36 -0.84 -9.19
N LYS A 84 -0.75 -0.75 -10.45
CA LYS A 84 -1.98 -1.29 -11.01
C LYS A 84 -2.08 -2.82 -10.88
N SER A 85 -3.24 -3.28 -10.41
CA SER A 85 -3.64 -4.68 -10.40
C SER A 85 -4.96 -4.85 -11.17
N THR A 86 -5.11 -5.96 -11.88
CA THR A 86 -6.34 -6.28 -12.62
C THR A 86 -7.50 -6.68 -11.70
N THR A 87 -7.23 -6.99 -10.44
CA THR A 87 -8.22 -7.41 -9.45
C THR A 87 -8.85 -6.25 -8.68
N VAL A 88 -8.25 -5.06 -8.74
CA VAL A 88 -8.81 -3.84 -8.16
C VAL A 88 -9.69 -3.13 -9.19
N THR A 89 -10.95 -2.91 -8.87
CA THR A 89 -11.92 -2.28 -9.77
C THR A 89 -12.42 -0.94 -9.24
N LYS A 90 -12.72 0.00 -10.14
CA LYS A 90 -13.34 1.28 -9.76
C LYS A 90 -14.65 1.09 -9.01
N LEU A 91 -15.45 0.11 -9.41
CA LEU A 91 -16.72 -0.20 -8.75
C LEU A 91 -16.51 -0.75 -7.33
N GLY A 92 -15.57 -1.68 -7.15
CA GLY A 92 -15.20 -2.22 -5.83
C GLY A 92 -14.69 -1.13 -4.88
N CYS A 93 -13.80 -0.26 -5.36
CA CYS A 93 -13.32 0.89 -4.59
C CYS A 93 -14.48 1.81 -4.17
N LYS A 94 -15.41 2.13 -5.09
CA LYS A 94 -16.57 2.95 -4.79
C LYS A 94 -17.49 2.31 -3.75
N HIS A 95 -17.74 1.01 -3.83
CA HIS A 95 -18.54 0.28 -2.84
C HIS A 95 -17.89 0.27 -1.45
N GLY A 96 -16.55 0.19 -1.39
CA GLY A 96 -15.78 0.31 -0.15
C GLY A 96 -15.61 1.75 0.36
N GLY A 97 -16.22 2.73 -0.31
CA GLY A 97 -16.12 4.15 0.09
C GLY A 97 -14.81 4.83 -0.30
N PHE A 98 -14.03 4.23 -1.21
CA PHE A 98 -12.80 4.83 -1.72
C PHE A 98 -13.04 5.64 -3.00
N LYS A 99 -12.38 6.79 -3.09
CA LYS A 99 -12.16 7.47 -4.37
C LYS A 99 -11.05 6.75 -5.11
N TYR A 100 -11.36 6.16 -6.26
CA TYR A 100 -10.36 5.58 -7.15
C TYR A 100 -9.59 6.68 -7.87
N ILE A 101 -8.25 6.59 -7.86
CA ILE A 101 -7.35 7.50 -8.59
C ILE A 101 -6.30 6.70 -9.36
N SER A 102 -5.76 7.28 -10.45
CA SER A 102 -4.80 6.61 -11.33
C SER A 102 -3.70 7.51 -11.89
N SER A 103 -3.59 8.74 -11.41
CA SER A 103 -2.56 9.69 -11.85
C SER A 103 -2.04 10.57 -10.72
N ALA A 104 -0.84 11.13 -10.87
CA ALA A 104 -0.26 12.09 -9.94
C ALA A 104 -1.14 13.34 -9.83
N LYS A 105 -1.76 13.78 -10.93
CA LYS A 105 -2.71 14.90 -10.92
C LYS A 105 -3.91 14.64 -10.02
N GLU A 106 -4.53 13.44 -10.14
CA GLU A 106 -5.67 13.06 -9.29
C GLU A 106 -5.25 12.92 -7.82
N MET A 107 -4.05 12.37 -7.55
CA MET A 107 -3.47 12.26 -6.21
C MET A 107 -3.29 13.64 -5.56
N ASN A 108 -2.69 14.59 -6.29
CA ASN A 108 -2.44 15.95 -5.78
C ASN A 108 -3.73 16.73 -5.51
N ALA A 109 -4.83 16.40 -6.21
CA ALA A 109 -6.15 17.02 -6.01
C ALA A 109 -6.93 16.45 -4.81
N LEU A 110 -6.43 15.41 -4.13
CA LEU A 110 -7.07 14.85 -2.94
C LEU A 110 -7.05 15.85 -1.79
N GLN A 111 -8.15 15.86 -1.03
CA GLN A 111 -8.30 16.69 0.16
C GLN A 111 -8.32 15.82 1.43
N PRO A 112 -7.90 16.38 2.58
CA PRO A 112 -8.01 15.69 3.87
C PRO A 112 -9.41 15.10 4.10
N GLY A 113 -9.47 13.93 4.71
CA GLY A 113 -10.72 13.19 4.93
C GLY A 113 -11.23 12.40 3.72
N THR A 114 -10.56 12.49 2.55
CA THR A 114 -10.91 11.68 1.38
C THR A 114 -10.23 10.32 1.47
N ARG A 115 -11.01 9.24 1.62
CA ARG A 115 -10.49 7.88 1.50
C ARG A 115 -10.17 7.60 0.02
N SER A 116 -8.99 7.06 -0.27
CA SER A 116 -8.55 6.90 -1.66
C SER A 116 -7.81 5.58 -1.92
N PHE A 117 -8.09 5.00 -3.08
CA PHE A 117 -7.42 3.82 -3.60
C PHE A 117 -6.73 4.19 -4.91
N ALA A 118 -5.39 4.16 -4.91
CA ALA A 118 -4.62 4.50 -6.09
C ALA A 118 -4.13 3.26 -6.82
N GLN A 119 -4.25 3.29 -8.15
CA GLN A 119 -3.74 2.29 -9.08
C GLN A 119 -2.96 3.00 -10.18
N PHE A 120 -1.70 3.33 -9.87
CA PHE A 120 -0.81 4.01 -10.82
C PHE A 120 -0.29 3.01 -11.87
N ASP A 121 -0.07 3.48 -13.08
CA ASP A 121 0.51 2.65 -14.15
C ASP A 121 2.04 2.63 -14.03
N MET A 122 2.51 2.15 -12.89
CA MET A 122 3.93 2.01 -12.58
C MET A 122 4.39 0.63 -13.04
N ASP A 123 4.95 0.54 -14.24
CA ASP A 123 5.68 -0.67 -14.64
C ASP A 123 6.94 -0.79 -13.78
N SER A 124 7.28 -2.00 -13.39
CA SER A 124 8.41 -2.33 -12.52
C SER A 124 9.77 -1.80 -13.03
N PHE A 125 9.85 -1.36 -14.25
CA PHE A 125 11.09 -0.89 -14.89
C PHE A 125 11.07 0.57 -15.36
N ALA A 126 9.90 1.20 -15.47
CA ALA A 126 9.74 2.51 -16.11
C ALA A 126 9.89 3.71 -15.17
N ASN A 127 9.93 3.51 -13.87
CA ASN A 127 9.85 4.62 -12.90
C ASN A 127 11.18 5.33 -12.61
N VAL A 128 12.16 5.15 -13.46
CA VAL A 128 13.39 5.95 -13.41
C VAL A 128 13.22 7.26 -14.20
N THR A 129 12.24 7.29 -15.12
CA THR A 129 11.88 8.47 -15.91
C THR A 129 10.36 8.67 -15.83
N ASN A 130 9.94 9.75 -15.18
CA ASN A 130 8.52 10.04 -14.92
C ASN A 130 7.84 10.70 -16.12
N ASP A 131 7.74 9.99 -17.25
CA ASP A 131 7.14 10.54 -18.46
C ASP A 131 5.62 10.38 -18.53
N ASN A 132 4.97 9.69 -17.55
CA ASN A 132 3.59 9.22 -17.67
C ASN A 132 2.62 9.70 -16.58
N ASP A 133 2.81 10.86 -15.93
CA ASP A 133 1.95 11.36 -14.85
C ASP A 133 1.83 10.39 -13.64
N ASN A 134 2.83 9.54 -13.45
CA ASN A 134 2.95 8.67 -12.28
C ASN A 134 3.75 9.37 -11.17
N PRO A 135 3.31 9.29 -9.91
CA PRO A 135 4.06 9.89 -8.81
C PRO A 135 5.31 9.07 -8.46
N TYR A 136 6.37 9.75 -8.00
CA TYR A 136 7.48 9.10 -7.30
C TYR A 136 7.06 8.66 -5.89
N LEU A 137 7.80 7.72 -5.30
CA LEU A 137 7.54 7.27 -3.93
C LEU A 137 7.60 8.44 -2.92
N ALA A 138 8.53 9.36 -3.10
CA ALA A 138 8.63 10.56 -2.27
C ALA A 138 7.38 11.45 -2.37
N ASP A 139 6.82 11.63 -3.58
CA ASP A 139 5.58 12.40 -3.79
C ASP A 139 4.37 11.71 -3.13
N MET A 140 4.26 10.38 -3.30
CA MET A 140 3.23 9.59 -2.65
C MET A 140 3.34 9.67 -1.12
N THR A 141 4.55 9.55 -0.58
CA THR A 141 4.82 9.65 0.87
C THR A 141 4.40 11.02 1.41
N LYS A 142 4.84 12.10 0.75
CA LYS A 142 4.48 13.46 1.12
C LYS A 142 2.97 13.67 1.15
N LYS A 143 2.29 13.30 0.06
CA LYS A 143 0.85 13.50 -0.05
C LYS A 143 0.07 12.61 0.93
N ALA A 144 0.51 11.39 1.17
CA ALA A 144 -0.09 10.50 2.16
C ALA A 144 0.00 11.10 3.57
N ILE A 145 1.17 11.60 3.96
CA ILE A 145 1.37 12.28 5.25
C ILE A 145 0.45 13.50 5.37
N GLU A 146 0.39 14.38 4.36
CA GLU A 146 -0.50 15.55 4.34
C GLU A 146 -1.96 15.18 4.60
N LEU A 147 -2.45 14.10 3.97
CA LEU A 147 -3.84 13.65 4.12
C LEU A 147 -4.10 13.02 5.49
N LEU A 148 -3.21 12.16 5.96
CA LEU A 148 -3.39 11.41 7.22
C LEU A 148 -3.17 12.27 8.45
N ASN A 149 -2.30 13.28 8.37
CA ASN A 149 -2.01 14.20 9.47
C ASN A 149 -3.22 15.07 9.88
N SER A 150 -4.25 15.12 9.07
CA SER A 150 -5.49 15.80 9.44
C SER A 150 -6.27 15.10 10.57
N ASN A 151 -5.89 13.88 10.95
CA ASN A 151 -6.49 13.14 12.06
C ASN A 151 -5.84 13.58 13.38
N GLU A 152 -6.65 14.10 14.31
CA GLU A 152 -6.20 14.63 15.62
C GLU A 152 -5.54 13.57 16.52
N ASN A 153 -5.88 12.29 16.33
CA ASN A 153 -5.28 11.18 17.06
C ASN A 153 -3.98 10.67 16.44
N GLY A 154 -3.52 11.32 15.34
CA GLY A 154 -2.37 10.92 14.57
C GLY A 154 -2.66 9.79 13.58
N PHE A 155 -1.63 9.20 13.02
CA PHE A 155 -1.77 8.20 11.95
C PHE A 155 -0.71 7.10 12.01
N PHE A 156 -0.97 6.03 11.26
CA PHE A 156 -0.01 4.99 10.89
C PHE A 156 0.10 4.96 9.36
N LEU A 157 1.31 5.04 8.85
CA LEU A 157 1.59 4.93 7.41
C LEU A 157 2.68 3.90 7.16
N MET A 158 2.41 2.91 6.32
CA MET A 158 3.41 1.99 5.79
C MET A 158 3.83 2.48 4.41
N VAL A 159 5.14 2.58 4.17
CA VAL A 159 5.73 2.97 2.88
C VAL A 159 6.74 1.92 2.44
N GLU A 160 6.61 1.43 1.20
CA GLU A 160 7.48 0.39 0.64
C GLU A 160 8.10 0.80 -0.70
N ALA A 161 9.42 0.70 -0.77
CA ALA A 161 10.19 0.81 -2.02
C ALA A 161 10.44 -0.59 -2.62
N ALA A 162 9.39 -1.25 -3.08
CA ALA A 162 9.42 -2.65 -3.52
C ALA A 162 10.33 -2.92 -4.72
N HIS A 163 10.59 -1.91 -5.55
CA HIS A 163 11.42 -2.09 -6.74
C HIS A 163 12.91 -2.30 -6.43
N ILE A 164 13.40 -1.96 -5.23
CA ILE A 164 14.75 -2.30 -4.79
C ILE A 164 14.94 -3.83 -4.85
N ASP A 165 14.00 -4.57 -4.26
CA ASP A 165 14.00 -6.04 -4.26
C ASP A 165 13.83 -6.60 -5.69
N LYS A 166 12.89 -6.08 -6.45
CA LYS A 166 12.61 -6.57 -7.82
C LYS A 166 13.78 -6.41 -8.79
N PHE A 167 14.52 -5.31 -8.71
CA PHE A 167 15.74 -5.11 -9.49
C PHE A 167 16.87 -6.00 -8.99
N SER A 168 16.99 -6.17 -7.67
CA SER A 168 18.00 -7.04 -7.06
C SER A 168 17.81 -8.50 -7.47
N HIS A 169 16.58 -9.01 -7.49
CA HIS A 169 16.25 -10.35 -7.99
C HIS A 169 16.68 -10.56 -9.46
N LYS A 170 16.75 -9.52 -10.26
CA LYS A 170 17.16 -9.56 -11.67
C LYS A 170 18.64 -9.21 -11.86
N ASN A 171 19.39 -8.98 -10.77
CA ASN A 171 20.78 -8.53 -10.79
C ASN A 171 21.00 -7.23 -11.60
N ILE A 172 20.04 -6.31 -11.58
CA ILE A 172 20.12 -5.01 -12.26
C ILE A 172 20.56 -3.96 -11.25
N LEU A 173 21.88 -3.79 -11.09
CA LEU A 173 22.48 -2.91 -10.07
C LEU A 173 22.07 -1.45 -10.25
N GLU A 174 22.07 -0.94 -11.46
CA GLU A 174 21.69 0.45 -11.77
C GLU A 174 20.24 0.73 -11.32
N GLY A 175 19.32 -0.18 -11.61
CA GLY A 175 17.92 -0.07 -11.18
C GLY A 175 17.77 -0.11 -9.66
N SER A 176 18.44 -1.05 -8.99
CA SER A 176 18.42 -1.13 -7.52
C SER A 176 18.98 0.15 -6.89
N THR A 177 20.09 0.68 -7.41
CA THR A 177 20.70 1.91 -6.89
C THR A 177 19.77 3.11 -7.06
N ALA A 178 19.15 3.27 -8.24
CA ALA A 178 18.18 4.34 -8.49
C ALA A 178 17.00 4.29 -7.52
N GLN A 179 16.48 3.09 -7.23
CA GLN A 179 15.37 2.91 -6.29
C GLN A 179 15.77 3.16 -4.84
N VAL A 180 17.00 2.84 -4.43
CA VAL A 180 17.53 3.21 -3.09
C VAL A 180 17.61 4.73 -2.96
N ILE A 181 18.07 5.44 -3.99
CA ILE A 181 18.13 6.91 -3.98
C ILE A 181 16.71 7.49 -3.86
N GLU A 182 15.74 6.95 -4.58
CA GLU A 182 14.35 7.40 -4.50
C GLU A 182 13.72 7.10 -3.12
N PHE A 183 14.02 5.92 -2.55
CA PHE A 183 13.59 5.59 -1.20
C PHE A 183 14.18 6.54 -0.15
N ASN A 184 15.45 6.92 -0.29
CA ASN A 184 16.06 7.90 0.59
C ASN A 184 15.35 9.26 0.55
N LYS A 185 14.86 9.70 -0.61
CA LYS A 185 14.02 10.92 -0.71
C LYS A 185 12.70 10.76 0.04
N ALA A 186 12.05 9.59 -0.06
CA ALA A 186 10.81 9.33 0.67
C ALA A 186 11.04 9.32 2.20
N ILE A 187 12.17 8.76 2.66
CA ILE A 187 12.59 8.82 4.07
C ILE A 187 12.82 10.26 4.51
N GLN A 188 13.50 11.07 3.69
CA GLN A 188 13.74 12.48 4.00
C GLN A 188 12.44 13.26 4.17
N VAL A 189 11.46 13.03 3.27
CA VAL A 189 10.12 13.63 3.39
C VAL A 189 9.45 13.29 4.72
N ALA A 190 9.55 12.03 5.15
CA ALA A 190 8.97 11.60 6.44
C ALA A 190 9.74 12.13 7.65
N TYR A 191 11.04 12.34 7.52
CA TYR A 191 11.90 12.89 8.59
C TYR A 191 11.68 14.39 8.79
N ASP A 192 11.46 15.13 7.71
CA ASP A 192 11.27 16.59 7.72
C ASP A 192 9.85 16.99 8.16
N PHE A 193 8.93 16.02 8.26
CA PHE A 193 7.57 16.22 8.76
C PHE A 193 7.54 16.29 10.29
#